data_d6ffea73daa9adff4db64430588a48f0
#
_entry.id   d6ffea73daa9adff4db64430588a48f0
#
_cell.length_a   1.000
_cell.length_b   1.000
_cell.length_c   1.000
_cell.angle_alpha   90.00
_cell.angle_beta   90.00
_cell.angle_gamma   90.00
#
_symmetry.space_group_name_H-M   'P 1'
#
loop_
_entity.id
_entity.type
_entity.pdbx_description
1 polymer ?
#
loop_
_entity_poly.entity_id
_entity_poly.type
_entity_poly.pdbx_seq_one_letter_code
_entity_poly.pdbx_strand_id
1 'polypeptide(L)'
;MEEIVFHHTLPIQLRFNDVDKFGHVNNTVYFSFYDLGKTEYFASVCPGVDWEKTGIVVVHIEADFVKQIFASDHIAVQTAVSEVGTKSFHLLQLSLIHI
;
A
#
# COMPACT_ATOMS: atom_id res chain seq x y z
N MET A 1 0.37 -9.26 -22.46
CA MET A 1 -0.01 -8.68 -21.15
C MET A 1 1.04 -7.64 -20.77
N GLU A 2 0.61 -6.43 -20.55
CA GLU A 2 1.54 -5.39 -20.15
C GLU A 2 1.98 -5.59 -18.71
N GLU A 3 3.26 -5.46 -18.48
CA GLU A 3 3.82 -5.50 -17.14
C GLU A 3 3.59 -4.16 -16.45
N ILE A 4 3.13 -4.19 -15.20
CA ILE A 4 2.93 -2.99 -14.41
C ILE A 4 4.29 -2.55 -13.85
N VAL A 5 4.66 -1.30 -14.14
CA VAL A 5 5.89 -0.71 -13.65
C VAL A 5 5.57 0.19 -12.46
N PHE A 6 6.25 -0.04 -11.34
CA PHE A 6 6.08 0.77 -10.14
C PHE A 6 7.11 1.89 -10.11
N HIS A 7 6.63 3.12 -10.02
CA HIS A 7 7.47 4.31 -9.90
C HIS A 7 7.43 4.92 -8.51
N HIS A 8 6.63 4.36 -7.61
CA HIS A 8 6.48 4.86 -6.24
C HIS A 8 6.74 3.75 -5.25
N THR A 9 7.67 3.99 -4.34
CA THR A 9 8.03 3.07 -3.25
C THR A 9 8.12 3.86 -1.96
N LEU A 10 7.38 3.43 -0.95
CA LEU A 10 7.39 4.05 0.37
C LEU A 10 7.99 3.07 1.38
N PRO A 11 9.16 3.36 1.96
CA PRO A 11 9.68 2.55 3.07
C PRO A 11 8.73 2.65 4.26
N ILE A 12 8.51 1.53 4.94
CA ILE A 12 7.61 1.45 6.09
C ILE A 12 8.44 1.14 7.33
N GLN A 13 8.24 1.92 8.38
CA GLN A 13 8.82 1.63 9.69
C GLN A 13 7.87 0.71 10.46
N LEU A 14 8.36 -0.48 10.82
CA LEU A 14 7.59 -1.39 11.68
C LEU A 14 7.59 -0.88 13.11
N ARG A 15 6.44 -0.97 13.77
CA ARG A 15 6.24 -0.57 15.15
C ARG A 15 6.06 -1.82 16.03
N PHE A 16 6.33 -1.66 17.32
CA PHE A 16 6.16 -2.74 18.27
C PHE A 16 4.76 -3.37 18.20
N ASN A 17 3.72 -2.53 18.09
CA ASN A 17 2.33 -3.00 18.07
C ASN A 17 1.89 -3.60 16.74
N ASP A 18 2.72 -3.56 15.71
CA ASP A 18 2.40 -4.16 14.42
C ASP A 18 2.58 -5.68 14.44
N VAL A 19 3.34 -6.19 15.39
CA VAL A 19 3.68 -7.61 15.52
C VAL A 19 2.78 -8.25 16.58
N ASP A 20 2.19 -9.39 16.24
CA ASP A 20 1.34 -10.12 17.18
C ASP A 20 2.18 -11.08 18.04
N LYS A 21 1.48 -11.85 18.90
CA LYS A 21 2.14 -12.78 19.81
C LYS A 21 2.87 -13.94 19.12
N PHE A 22 2.61 -14.15 17.83
CA PHE A 22 3.26 -15.19 17.04
C PHE A 22 4.56 -14.72 16.40
N GLY A 23 4.93 -13.46 16.59
CA GLY A 23 6.21 -12.91 16.14
C GLY A 23 6.21 -12.33 14.73
N HIS A 24 5.07 -12.27 14.07
CA HIS A 24 4.97 -11.68 12.73
C HIS A 24 3.88 -10.61 12.67
N VAL A 25 3.95 -9.79 11.64
CA VAL A 25 3.00 -8.69 11.44
C VAL A 25 1.59 -9.25 11.26
N ASN A 26 0.65 -8.71 12.02
CA ASN A 26 -0.76 -9.08 11.93
C ASN A 26 -1.29 -8.73 10.55
N ASN A 27 -2.07 -9.64 9.95
CA ASN A 27 -2.62 -9.44 8.60
C ASN A 27 -3.42 -8.14 8.46
N THR A 28 -4.13 -7.71 9.50
CA THR A 28 -4.90 -6.47 9.45
C THR A 28 -4.02 -5.23 9.37
N VAL A 29 -2.79 -5.30 9.86
CA VAL A 29 -1.85 -4.17 9.84
C VAL A 29 -1.34 -3.89 8.43
N TYR A 30 -1.31 -4.89 7.54
CA TYR A 30 -0.94 -4.68 6.14
C TYR A 30 -1.81 -3.60 5.47
N PHE A 31 -3.09 -3.55 5.80
CA PHE A 31 -3.99 -2.54 5.23
C PHE A 31 -3.61 -1.12 5.65
N SER A 32 -3.08 -0.96 6.86
CA SER A 32 -2.54 0.33 7.31
C SER A 32 -1.30 0.73 6.50
N PHE A 33 -0.43 -0.22 6.20
CA PHE A 33 0.76 0.03 5.36
C PHE A 33 0.33 0.44 3.94
N TYR A 34 -0.65 -0.25 3.38
CA TYR A 34 -1.16 0.08 2.05
C TYR A 34 -1.85 1.45 2.03
N ASP A 35 -2.53 1.83 3.12
CA ASP A 35 -3.11 3.16 3.24
C ASP A 35 -2.04 4.26 3.25
N LEU A 36 -0.94 4.04 3.98
CA LEU A 36 0.19 4.97 3.97
C LEU A 36 0.77 5.11 2.57
N GLY A 37 1.00 3.98 1.90
CA GLY A 37 1.51 3.96 0.53
C GLY A 37 0.58 4.67 -0.44
N LYS A 38 -0.71 4.44 -0.34
CA LYS A 38 -1.73 5.10 -1.16
C LYS A 38 -1.73 6.61 -0.96
N THR A 39 -1.72 7.06 0.29
CA THR A 39 -1.71 8.48 0.63
C THR A 39 -0.49 9.19 0.06
N GLU A 40 0.69 8.61 0.24
CA GLU A 40 1.93 9.16 -0.27
C GLU A 40 1.96 9.14 -1.80
N TYR A 41 1.43 8.08 -2.40
CA TYR A 41 1.32 7.96 -3.85
C TYR A 41 0.51 9.11 -4.44
N PHE A 42 -0.69 9.37 -3.89
CA PHE A 42 -1.53 10.47 -4.40
C PHE A 42 -0.93 11.83 -4.13
N ALA A 43 -0.24 12.02 -3.02
CA ALA A 43 0.48 13.27 -2.76
C ALA A 43 1.55 13.52 -3.82
N SER A 44 2.19 12.44 -4.30
CA SER A 44 3.25 12.52 -5.30
C SER A 44 2.72 12.73 -6.71
N VAL A 45 1.67 12.00 -7.12
CA VAL A 45 1.19 12.02 -8.50
C VAL A 45 0.08 13.04 -8.74
N CYS A 46 -0.58 13.51 -7.69
CA CYS A 46 -1.68 14.46 -7.78
C CYS A 46 -1.47 15.64 -6.79
N PRO A 47 -0.37 16.40 -6.91
CA PRO A 47 -0.04 17.41 -5.90
C PRO A 47 -0.99 18.60 -5.88
N GLY A 48 -1.75 18.80 -6.97
CA GLY A 48 -2.69 19.93 -7.05
C GLY A 48 -4.10 19.62 -6.58
N VAL A 49 -4.38 18.42 -6.12
CA VAL A 49 -5.73 18.03 -5.69
C VAL A 49 -6.03 18.55 -4.29
N ASP A 50 -7.18 19.19 -4.14
CA ASP A 50 -7.68 19.59 -2.83
C ASP A 50 -8.49 18.44 -2.23
N TRP A 51 -7.86 17.70 -1.33
CA TRP A 51 -8.46 16.53 -0.71
C TRP A 51 -9.58 16.85 0.27
N GLU A 52 -9.77 18.12 0.63
CA GLU A 52 -10.93 18.53 1.40
C GLU A 52 -12.21 18.57 0.54
N LYS A 53 -12.05 18.74 -0.77
CA LYS A 53 -13.15 18.83 -1.72
C LYS A 53 -13.31 17.57 -2.57
N THR A 54 -12.26 16.76 -2.66
CA THR A 54 -12.24 15.55 -3.48
C THR A 54 -12.04 14.35 -2.60
N GLY A 55 -12.95 13.40 -2.68
CA GLY A 55 -12.88 12.18 -1.88
C GLY A 55 -12.61 10.95 -2.73
N ILE A 56 -11.87 10.01 -2.17
CA ILE A 56 -11.69 8.67 -2.72
C ILE A 56 -12.17 7.70 -1.66
N VAL A 57 -13.04 6.77 -2.06
CA VAL A 57 -13.59 5.75 -1.16
C VAL A 57 -13.21 4.39 -1.70
N VAL A 58 -12.68 3.54 -0.82
CA VAL A 58 -12.41 2.15 -1.15
C VAL A 58 -13.71 1.37 -1.12
N VAL A 59 -14.04 0.72 -2.24
CA VAL A 59 -15.27 -0.07 -2.36
C VAL A 59 -15.00 -1.57 -2.52
N HIS A 60 -13.75 -1.94 -2.76
CA HIS A 60 -13.37 -3.34 -2.90
C HIS A 60 -11.88 -3.52 -2.61
N ILE A 61 -11.53 -4.59 -1.89
CA ILE A 61 -10.15 -4.95 -1.60
C ILE A 61 -9.99 -6.45 -1.83
N GLU A 62 -8.92 -6.83 -2.53
CA GLU A 62 -8.43 -8.20 -2.59
C GLU A 62 -6.99 -8.21 -2.15
N ALA A 63 -6.60 -9.20 -1.36
CA ALA A 63 -5.23 -9.28 -0.85
C ALA A 63 -4.77 -10.72 -0.75
N ASP A 64 -3.50 -10.95 -1.13
CA ASP A 64 -2.81 -12.22 -0.97
C ASP A 64 -1.63 -12.01 -0.02
N PHE A 65 -1.55 -12.81 1.03
CA PHE A 65 -0.48 -12.78 2.01
C PHE A 65 0.52 -13.88 1.69
N VAL A 66 1.43 -13.59 0.78
CA VAL A 66 2.34 -14.60 0.22
C VAL A 66 3.45 -14.98 1.18
N LYS A 67 3.98 -14.00 1.92
CA LYS A 67 5.03 -14.19 2.92
C LYS A 67 4.70 -13.44 4.19
N GLN A 68 5.13 -13.99 5.32
CA GLN A 68 5.00 -13.32 6.61
C GLN A 68 6.09 -12.27 6.78
N ILE A 69 5.75 -11.17 7.44
CA ILE A 69 6.70 -10.11 7.81
C ILE A 69 7.00 -10.26 9.30
N PHE A 70 8.29 -10.29 9.64
CA PHE A 70 8.76 -10.36 11.02
C PHE A 70 9.25 -9.00 11.49
N ALA A 71 9.33 -8.81 12.81
CA ALA A 71 9.70 -7.54 13.41
C ALA A 71 11.07 -7.00 12.94
N SER A 72 11.99 -7.90 12.57
CA SER A 72 13.32 -7.54 12.10
C SER A 72 13.40 -7.22 10.61
N ASP A 73 12.32 -7.40 9.86
CA ASP A 73 12.33 -7.19 8.43
C ASP A 73 12.30 -5.69 8.08
N HIS A 74 12.93 -5.38 6.96
CA HIS A 74 12.82 -4.06 6.34
C HIS A 74 11.83 -4.17 5.20
N ILE A 75 10.80 -3.32 5.21
CA ILE A 75 9.73 -3.39 4.23
C ILE A 75 9.46 -2.06 3.56
N ALA A 76 8.86 -2.13 2.39
CA ALA A 76 8.36 -0.97 1.68
C ALA A 76 7.10 -1.36 0.91
N VAL A 77 6.29 -0.35 0.58
CA VAL A 77 5.08 -0.53 -0.22
C VAL A 77 5.26 0.16 -1.56
N GLN A 78 5.03 -0.60 -2.63
CA GLN A 78 4.96 -0.05 -3.98
C GLN A 78 3.50 0.11 -4.38
N THR A 79 3.18 1.22 -5.04
CA THR A 79 1.83 1.55 -5.47
C THR A 79 1.82 1.97 -6.93
N ALA A 80 0.85 1.47 -7.68
CA ALA A 80 0.61 1.90 -9.06
C ALA A 80 -0.88 1.81 -9.38
N VAL A 81 -1.35 2.66 -10.28
CA VAL A 81 -2.69 2.51 -10.86
C VAL A 81 -2.61 1.42 -11.91
N SER A 82 -3.40 0.37 -11.77
CA SER A 82 -3.41 -0.77 -12.70
C SER A 82 -4.49 -0.64 -13.77
N GLU A 83 -5.58 0.07 -13.47
CA GLU A 83 -6.69 0.22 -14.40
C GLU A 83 -7.48 1.48 -14.06
N VAL A 84 -7.93 2.20 -15.09
CA VAL A 84 -8.77 3.39 -14.93
C VAL A 84 -10.10 3.16 -15.64
N GLY A 85 -11.19 3.27 -14.89
CA GLY A 85 -12.54 3.24 -15.41
C GLY A 85 -13.15 4.63 -15.52
N THR A 86 -14.46 4.68 -15.76
CA THR A 86 -15.19 5.94 -15.90
C THR A 86 -15.36 6.67 -14.58
N LYS A 87 -15.71 5.94 -13.51
CA LYS A 87 -15.97 6.52 -12.17
C LYS A 87 -15.13 5.85 -11.09
N SER A 88 -14.22 4.97 -11.48
CA SER A 88 -13.39 4.22 -10.54
C SER A 88 -12.03 3.94 -11.15
N PHE A 89 -11.12 3.50 -10.31
CA PHE A 89 -9.81 3.04 -10.74
C PHE A 89 -9.35 1.93 -9.80
N HIS A 90 -8.37 1.15 -10.26
CA HIS A 90 -7.78 0.09 -9.46
C HIS A 90 -6.35 0.45 -9.11
N LEU A 91 -5.98 0.24 -7.85
CA LEU A 91 -4.61 0.32 -7.39
C LEU A 91 -4.07 -1.08 -7.20
N LEU A 92 -2.84 -1.28 -7.65
CA LEU A 92 -2.07 -2.46 -7.30
C LEU A 92 -0.99 -2.04 -6.32
N GLN A 93 -0.91 -2.73 -5.18
CA GLN A 93 0.09 -2.46 -4.16
C GLN A 93 0.80 -3.75 -3.78
N LEU A 94 2.11 -3.65 -3.61
CA LEU A 94 2.96 -4.75 -3.20
C LEU A 94 3.73 -4.37 -1.95
N SER A 95 3.82 -5.31 -1.01
CA SER A 95 4.76 -5.20 0.11
C SER A 95 6.05 -5.91 -0.27
N LEU A 96 7.16 -5.20 -0.18
CA LEU A 96 8.49 -5.74 -0.46
C LEU A 96 9.23 -5.94 0.86
N ILE A 97 9.92 -7.08 0.98
CA ILE A 97 10.71 -7.42 2.17
C ILE A 97 12.19 -7.43 1.78
N HIS A 98 13.04 -6.89 2.64
CA HIS A 98 14.49 -6.83 2.47
C HIS A 98 14.93 -6.03 1.24
N ILE A 99 14.51 -4.81 1.19
CA ILE A 99 14.88 -3.88 0.13
C ILE A 99 16.20 -3.18 0.46
#